data_9c99816a984ba8fb45b4860b377f670d
#
_entry.id   9c99816a984ba8fb45b4860b377f670d
#
_cell.length_a   1.000
_cell.length_b   1.000
_cell.length_c   1.000
_cell.angle_alpha   90.00
_cell.angle_beta   90.00
_cell.angle_gamma   90.00
#
_symmetry.space_group_name_H-M   'P 1'
#
loop_
_entity.id
_entity.type
_entity.pdbx_description
1 polymer ?
#
loop_
_entity_poly.entity_id
_entity_poly.type
_entity_poly.pdbx_seq_one_letter_code
_entity_poly.pdbx_strand_id
1 'polypeptide(L)'
;MAAGSLSCPTLAVFDLDGTLTTRDTSLPFIMFACGRSRLVRSMVVVLPFLVMDFLVAFKREVGVGGHRLGRVWGRWGVEVHQRLLRAMFQGMEEEEFVGLGRRFADEVMDTMVSPGGLEQLAWHRAKGHECILVTASIDCYVEPWGRRVGFDKVLGSRMAVDGQARVKGGLEGEPCWGEAKLIRLRDEVGPLEGYTVVVYGNEPGDLALLSGADHAVLVRAGDSWPRMSAEVRSALNGD
;
A
#
# COMPACT_ATOMS: atom_id res chain seq x y z
N MET A 1 -6.35 -3.05 46.32
CA MET A 1 -5.47 -3.13 45.14
C MET A 1 -6.37 -3.14 43.92
N ALA A 2 -6.49 -2.00 43.26
CA ALA A 2 -7.27 -1.91 42.03
C ALA A 2 -6.49 -2.63 40.92
N ALA A 3 -7.08 -3.69 40.36
CA ALA A 3 -6.59 -4.31 39.17
C ALA A 3 -6.70 -3.26 38.02
N GLY A 4 -5.57 -2.69 37.65
CA GLY A 4 -5.50 -1.84 36.50
C GLY A 4 -6.04 -2.63 35.31
N SER A 5 -7.12 -2.16 34.68
CA SER A 5 -7.60 -2.62 33.40
C SER A 5 -6.43 -2.47 32.42
N LEU A 6 -5.81 -3.59 32.04
CA LEU A 6 -4.87 -3.63 30.94
C LEU A 6 -5.70 -3.35 29.68
N SER A 7 -5.78 -2.08 29.28
CA SER A 7 -6.35 -1.74 27.99
C SER A 7 -5.54 -2.46 26.90
N CYS A 8 -6.22 -3.15 25.98
CA CYS A 8 -5.57 -3.75 24.83
C CYS A 8 -4.72 -2.70 24.10
N PRO A 9 -3.48 -3.01 23.71
CA PRO A 9 -2.68 -2.08 22.92
C PRO A 9 -3.40 -1.75 21.61
N THR A 10 -3.29 -0.51 21.16
CA THR A 10 -3.90 -0.07 19.91
C THR A 10 -2.93 -0.21 18.75
N LEU A 11 -3.41 -0.84 17.68
CA LEU A 11 -2.71 -0.98 16.42
C LEU A 11 -3.36 -0.07 15.37
N ALA A 12 -2.63 0.93 14.89
CA ALA A 12 -3.08 1.84 13.84
C ALA A 12 -2.46 1.44 12.50
N VAL A 13 -3.29 0.94 11.59
CA VAL A 13 -2.88 0.42 10.28
C VAL A 13 -3.29 1.40 9.20
N PHE A 14 -2.35 1.79 8.35
CA PHE A 14 -2.58 2.73 7.27
C PHE A 14 -2.26 2.10 5.91
N ASP A 15 -3.13 2.31 4.94
CA ASP A 15 -2.77 2.16 3.55
C ASP A 15 -2.09 3.41 3.02
N LEU A 16 -1.39 3.31 1.89
CA LEU A 16 -0.65 4.41 1.27
C LEU A 16 -1.43 5.07 0.13
N ASP A 17 -1.60 4.34 -0.98
CA ASP A 17 -2.04 4.90 -2.25
C ASP A 17 -3.53 5.25 -2.26
N GLY A 18 -3.83 6.55 -2.43
CA GLY A 18 -5.21 7.05 -2.32
C GLY A 18 -5.73 7.15 -0.88
N THR A 19 -4.91 6.79 0.11
CA THR A 19 -5.17 6.92 1.55
C THR A 19 -4.24 7.99 2.12
N LEU A 20 -3.02 7.66 2.50
CA LEU A 20 -2.03 8.65 2.94
C LEU A 20 -1.58 9.57 1.80
N THR A 21 -1.57 9.08 0.57
CA THR A 21 -1.26 9.89 -0.60
C THR A 21 -2.54 10.29 -1.35
N THR A 22 -2.48 11.43 -2.03
CA THR A 22 -3.58 11.96 -2.84
C THR A 22 -3.73 11.24 -4.19
N ARG A 23 -2.78 10.37 -4.54
CA ARG A 23 -2.73 9.62 -5.81
C ARG A 23 -1.82 8.40 -5.66
N ASP A 24 -1.90 7.48 -6.61
CA ASP A 24 -1.00 6.33 -6.72
C ASP A 24 0.46 6.77 -6.86
N THR A 25 1.38 6.08 -6.17
CA THR A 25 2.81 6.38 -6.12
C THR A 25 3.63 5.55 -7.11
N SER A 26 3.09 4.45 -7.62
CA SER A 26 3.83 3.49 -8.45
C SER A 26 4.23 4.07 -9.80
N LEU A 27 3.31 4.73 -10.51
CA LEU A 27 3.62 5.35 -11.79
C LEU A 27 4.58 6.53 -11.66
N PRO A 28 4.41 7.47 -10.70
CA PRO A 28 5.42 8.48 -10.37
C PRO A 28 6.81 7.89 -10.09
N PHE A 29 6.90 6.80 -9.33
CA PHE A 29 8.17 6.11 -9.07
C PHE A 29 8.81 5.58 -10.37
N ILE A 30 8.06 4.89 -11.21
CA ILE A 30 8.55 4.39 -12.49
C ILE A 30 9.03 5.55 -13.38
N MET A 31 8.29 6.65 -13.43
CA MET A 31 8.69 7.85 -14.20
C MET A 31 9.95 8.51 -13.68
N PHE A 32 10.11 8.56 -12.36
CA PHE A 32 11.31 9.08 -11.70
C PHE A 32 12.52 8.21 -11.99
N ALA A 33 12.40 6.89 -11.81
CA ALA A 33 13.49 5.95 -11.95
C ALA A 33 13.98 5.77 -13.40
N CYS A 34 13.07 5.77 -14.36
CA CYS A 34 13.42 5.44 -15.76
C CYS A 34 13.38 6.61 -16.71
N GLY A 35 12.83 7.75 -16.30
CA GLY A 35 12.59 8.90 -17.16
C GLY A 35 11.45 8.68 -18.18
N ARG A 36 10.89 9.80 -18.67
CA ARG A 36 9.72 9.78 -19.56
C ARG A 36 9.95 9.05 -20.89
N SER A 37 11.11 9.20 -21.48
CA SER A 37 11.42 8.62 -22.80
C SER A 37 11.52 7.09 -22.77
N ARG A 38 12.05 6.52 -21.70
CA ARG A 38 12.14 5.05 -21.51
C ARG A 38 10.76 4.48 -21.21
N LEU A 39 9.96 5.18 -20.38
CA LEU A 39 8.59 4.81 -20.10
C LEU A 39 7.74 4.76 -21.39
N VAL A 40 7.78 5.82 -22.22
CA VAL A 40 7.01 5.86 -23.48
C VAL A 40 7.39 4.71 -24.40
N ARG A 41 8.70 4.43 -24.58
CA ARG A 41 9.15 3.30 -25.40
C ARG A 41 8.66 1.95 -24.87
N SER A 42 8.69 1.76 -23.57
CA SER A 42 8.21 0.51 -22.95
C SER A 42 6.70 0.39 -22.99
N MET A 43 5.96 1.49 -22.88
CA MET A 43 4.51 1.50 -23.07
C MET A 43 4.11 1.08 -24.48
N VAL A 44 4.83 1.50 -25.52
CA VAL A 44 4.58 1.06 -26.90
C VAL A 44 4.70 -0.47 -27.05
N VAL A 45 5.68 -1.07 -26.37
CA VAL A 45 5.87 -2.53 -26.38
C VAL A 45 4.84 -3.25 -25.53
N VAL A 46 4.50 -2.72 -24.37
CA VAL A 46 3.63 -3.38 -23.38
C VAL A 46 2.13 -3.16 -23.70
N LEU A 47 1.76 -2.03 -24.29
CA LEU A 47 0.37 -1.67 -24.56
C LEU A 47 -0.43 -2.71 -25.38
N PRO A 48 0.09 -3.31 -26.45
CA PRO A 48 -0.65 -4.35 -27.20
C PRO A 48 -0.99 -5.56 -26.33
N PHE A 49 -0.08 -5.97 -25.45
CA PHE A 49 -0.32 -7.07 -24.51
C PHE A 49 -1.36 -6.70 -23.45
N LEU A 50 -1.31 -5.47 -22.94
CA LEU A 50 -2.30 -4.96 -21.98
C LEU A 50 -3.70 -4.91 -22.59
N VAL A 51 -3.82 -4.45 -23.83
CA VAL A 51 -5.10 -4.41 -24.57
C VAL A 51 -5.62 -5.84 -24.79
N MET A 52 -4.74 -6.78 -25.17
CA MET A 52 -5.14 -8.18 -25.39
C MET A 52 -5.60 -8.83 -24.08
N ASP A 53 -4.84 -8.66 -22.98
CA ASP A 53 -5.20 -9.19 -21.67
C ASP A 53 -6.52 -8.59 -21.17
N PHE A 54 -6.71 -7.28 -21.35
CA PHE A 54 -7.98 -6.62 -21.03
C PHE A 54 -9.15 -7.21 -21.83
N LEU A 55 -8.99 -7.41 -23.15
CA LEU A 55 -10.03 -8.00 -24.00
C LEU A 55 -10.35 -9.43 -23.59
N VAL A 56 -9.34 -10.23 -23.23
CA VAL A 56 -9.52 -11.61 -22.74
C VAL A 56 -10.23 -11.61 -21.37
N ALA A 57 -9.80 -10.78 -20.44
CA ALA A 57 -10.44 -10.65 -19.15
C ALA A 57 -11.88 -10.16 -19.27
N PHE A 58 -12.13 -9.16 -20.10
CA PHE A 58 -13.46 -8.61 -20.38
C PHE A 58 -14.40 -9.65 -21.00
N LYS A 59 -13.93 -10.44 -22.00
CA LYS A 59 -14.73 -11.51 -22.61
C LYS A 59 -15.11 -12.62 -21.61
N ARG A 60 -14.23 -12.94 -20.68
CA ARG A 60 -14.47 -13.95 -19.63
C ARG A 60 -15.53 -13.52 -18.61
N GLU A 61 -15.69 -12.23 -18.38
CA GLU A 61 -16.51 -11.70 -17.30
C GLU A 61 -17.85 -11.11 -17.74
N VAL A 62 -17.99 -10.66 -18.98
CA VAL A 62 -19.27 -10.16 -19.53
C VAL A 62 -20.33 -11.28 -19.59
N GLY A 63 -19.93 -12.54 -19.45
CA GLY A 63 -20.85 -13.69 -19.34
C GLY A 63 -21.47 -13.89 -17.96
N VAL A 64 -21.10 -13.17 -16.89
CA VAL A 64 -21.55 -13.43 -15.52
C VAL A 64 -21.64 -12.15 -14.68
N GLY A 65 -22.83 -11.59 -14.58
CA GLY A 65 -23.35 -10.67 -13.53
C GLY A 65 -22.45 -9.56 -12.97
N GLY A 66 -22.95 -8.35 -12.97
CA GLY A 66 -22.28 -7.06 -12.70
C GLY A 66 -21.50 -6.84 -11.38
N HIS A 67 -21.54 -7.75 -10.41
CA HIS A 67 -20.79 -7.61 -9.15
C HIS A 67 -19.31 -8.07 -9.23
N ARG A 68 -18.87 -8.60 -10.37
CA ARG A 68 -17.49 -9.10 -10.56
C ARG A 68 -16.55 -8.10 -11.26
N LEU A 69 -17.06 -7.03 -11.81
CA LEU A 69 -16.24 -6.02 -12.52
C LEU A 69 -15.15 -5.42 -11.62
N GLY A 70 -15.46 -5.05 -10.38
CA GLY A 70 -14.49 -4.46 -9.46
C GLY A 70 -13.29 -5.37 -9.16
N ARG A 71 -13.52 -6.68 -9.03
CA ARG A 71 -12.44 -7.67 -8.82
C ARG A 71 -11.57 -7.88 -10.05
N VAL A 72 -12.14 -7.77 -11.24
CA VAL A 72 -11.40 -7.87 -12.51
C VAL A 72 -10.47 -6.69 -12.68
N TRP A 73 -10.96 -5.48 -12.44
CA TRP A 73 -10.17 -4.26 -12.50
C TRP A 73 -8.99 -4.29 -11.54
N GLY A 74 -9.20 -4.77 -10.29
CA GLY A 74 -8.13 -4.91 -9.30
C GLY A 74 -7.05 -5.90 -9.75
N ARG A 75 -7.42 -7.11 -10.19
CA ARG A 75 -6.46 -8.12 -10.68
C ARG A 75 -5.76 -7.68 -11.95
N TRP A 76 -6.47 -7.07 -12.89
CA TRP A 76 -5.89 -6.53 -14.11
C TRP A 76 -4.89 -5.40 -13.82
N GLY A 77 -5.21 -4.49 -12.90
CA GLY A 77 -4.29 -3.44 -12.45
C GLY A 77 -2.99 -4.02 -11.89
N VAL A 78 -3.05 -5.08 -11.09
CA VAL A 78 -1.88 -5.79 -10.57
C VAL A 78 -1.03 -6.41 -11.69
N GLU A 79 -1.65 -7.07 -12.66
CA GLU A 79 -0.96 -7.65 -13.82
C GLU A 79 -0.25 -6.60 -14.67
N VAL A 80 -0.94 -5.49 -14.96
CA VAL A 80 -0.38 -4.34 -15.69
C VAL A 80 0.84 -3.78 -14.95
N HIS A 81 0.69 -3.56 -13.65
CA HIS A 81 1.75 -3.04 -12.80
C HIS A 81 2.97 -3.97 -12.82
N GLN A 82 2.79 -5.28 -12.64
CA GLN A 82 3.90 -6.24 -12.69
C GLN A 82 4.60 -6.27 -14.06
N ARG A 83 3.86 -6.15 -15.17
CA ARG A 83 4.45 -6.08 -16.51
C ARG A 83 5.26 -4.80 -16.72
N LEU A 84 4.78 -3.67 -16.21
CA LEU A 84 5.53 -2.43 -16.25
C LEU A 84 6.81 -2.53 -15.41
N LEU A 85 6.74 -3.06 -14.21
CA LEU A 85 7.92 -3.28 -13.36
C LEU A 85 8.95 -4.16 -14.06
N ARG A 86 8.51 -5.24 -14.69
CA ARG A 86 9.39 -6.12 -15.46
C ARG A 86 10.06 -5.39 -16.62
N ALA A 87 9.29 -4.67 -17.43
CA ALA A 87 9.80 -3.94 -18.58
C ALA A 87 10.79 -2.83 -18.20
N MET A 88 10.64 -2.27 -17.00
CA MET A 88 11.47 -1.15 -16.52
C MET A 88 12.71 -1.59 -15.76
N PHE A 89 12.60 -2.60 -14.90
CA PHE A 89 13.61 -2.90 -13.89
C PHE A 89 14.29 -4.27 -14.05
N GLN A 90 13.80 -5.15 -14.94
CA GLN A 90 14.42 -6.46 -15.11
C GLN A 90 15.89 -6.34 -15.52
N GLY A 91 16.78 -7.03 -14.78
CA GLY A 91 18.21 -7.04 -14.99
C GLY A 91 18.96 -5.87 -14.34
N MET A 92 18.27 -4.91 -13.72
CA MET A 92 18.90 -3.84 -12.94
C MET A 92 19.58 -4.42 -11.68
N GLU A 93 20.69 -3.88 -11.27
CA GLU A 93 21.31 -4.26 -10.01
C GLU A 93 20.43 -3.86 -8.82
N GLU A 94 20.36 -4.72 -7.81
CA GLU A 94 19.51 -4.49 -6.63
C GLU A 94 19.89 -3.19 -5.92
N GLU A 95 21.19 -2.92 -5.77
CA GLU A 95 21.68 -1.70 -5.12
C GLU A 95 21.24 -0.43 -5.88
N GLU A 96 21.30 -0.46 -7.22
CA GLU A 96 20.81 0.64 -8.06
C GLU A 96 19.30 0.83 -7.88
N PHE A 97 18.52 -0.26 -7.89
CA PHE A 97 17.08 -0.22 -7.71
C PHE A 97 16.69 0.35 -6.34
N VAL A 98 17.32 -0.13 -5.27
CA VAL A 98 17.09 0.36 -3.90
C VAL A 98 17.53 1.83 -3.77
N GLY A 99 18.64 2.22 -4.41
CA GLY A 99 19.11 3.60 -4.45
C GLY A 99 18.10 4.55 -5.11
N LEU A 100 17.48 4.12 -6.23
CA LEU A 100 16.40 4.86 -6.88
C LEU A 100 15.17 5.00 -5.98
N GLY A 101 14.80 3.95 -5.26
CA GLY A 101 13.71 3.98 -4.29
C GLY A 101 13.95 4.99 -3.17
N ARG A 102 15.13 4.98 -2.56
CA ARG A 102 15.52 5.94 -1.52
C ARG A 102 15.46 7.38 -2.02
N ARG A 103 16.01 7.65 -3.19
CA ARG A 103 15.96 8.98 -3.79
C ARG A 103 14.52 9.44 -4.05
N PHE A 104 13.65 8.57 -4.55
CA PHE A 104 12.23 8.87 -4.73
C PHE A 104 11.54 9.17 -3.40
N ALA A 105 11.84 8.40 -2.36
CA ALA A 105 11.34 8.62 -1.01
C ALA A 105 11.73 10.02 -0.47
N ASP A 106 12.95 10.47 -0.74
CA ASP A 106 13.48 11.73 -0.23
C ASP A 106 13.06 12.95 -1.08
N GLU A 107 13.01 12.79 -2.41
CA GLU A 107 12.82 13.91 -3.33
C GLU A 107 11.34 14.13 -3.73
N VAL A 108 10.50 13.08 -3.69
CA VAL A 108 9.17 13.11 -4.33
C VAL A 108 8.02 12.77 -3.37
N MET A 109 8.18 11.76 -2.52
CA MET A 109 7.05 11.22 -1.73
C MET A 109 6.27 12.29 -0.96
N ASP A 110 6.97 13.22 -0.30
CA ASP A 110 6.33 14.26 0.53
C ASP A 110 5.43 15.20 -0.28
N THR A 111 5.65 15.32 -1.59
CA THR A 111 4.81 16.14 -2.49
C THR A 111 3.45 15.53 -2.80
N MET A 112 3.26 14.26 -2.43
CA MET A 112 2.04 13.50 -2.73
C MET A 112 1.23 13.16 -1.49
N VAL A 113 1.79 13.39 -0.31
CA VAL A 113 1.20 12.98 0.96
C VAL A 113 0.15 13.99 1.44
N SER A 114 -0.94 13.48 1.99
CA SER A 114 -1.99 14.27 2.63
C SER A 114 -1.51 14.78 4.00
N PRO A 115 -1.52 16.09 4.26
CA PRO A 115 -1.20 16.64 5.58
C PRO A 115 -2.06 16.04 6.70
N GLY A 116 -3.37 15.86 6.45
CA GLY A 116 -4.29 15.27 7.42
C GLY A 116 -3.96 13.82 7.77
N GLY A 117 -3.40 13.06 6.82
CA GLY A 117 -2.90 11.71 7.08
C GLY A 117 -1.71 11.69 8.03
N LEU A 118 -0.76 12.61 7.83
CA LEU A 118 0.40 12.75 8.73
C LEU A 118 -0.01 13.28 10.12
N GLU A 119 -0.97 14.20 10.20
CA GLU A 119 -1.54 14.65 11.47
C GLU A 119 -2.18 13.48 12.24
N GLN A 120 -2.90 12.61 11.54
CA GLN A 120 -3.52 11.43 12.14
C GLN A 120 -2.47 10.41 12.61
N LEU A 121 -1.42 10.16 11.82
CA LEU A 121 -0.28 9.35 12.24
C LEU A 121 0.39 9.92 13.50
N ALA A 122 0.66 11.23 13.50
CA ALA A 122 1.26 11.92 14.64
C ALA A 122 0.40 11.80 15.91
N TRP A 123 -0.93 11.88 15.76
CA TRP A 123 -1.87 11.70 16.87
C TRP A 123 -1.79 10.28 17.45
N HIS A 124 -1.78 9.22 16.61
CA HIS A 124 -1.64 7.85 17.09
C HIS A 124 -0.31 7.64 17.82
N ARG A 125 0.78 8.14 17.25
CA ARG A 125 2.11 8.06 17.89
C ARG A 125 2.17 8.77 19.24
N ALA A 126 1.54 9.95 19.35
CA ALA A 126 1.47 10.69 20.61
C ALA A 126 0.68 9.94 21.70
N LYS A 127 -0.19 9.00 21.30
CA LYS A 127 -0.94 8.11 22.19
C LYS A 127 -0.20 6.81 22.51
N GLY A 128 0.97 6.59 21.94
CA GLY A 128 1.73 5.35 22.11
C GLY A 128 1.15 4.15 21.36
N HIS A 129 0.33 4.39 20.33
CA HIS A 129 -0.20 3.33 19.48
C HIS A 129 0.90 2.83 18.53
N GLU A 130 0.94 1.54 18.26
CA GLU A 130 1.80 0.97 17.23
C GLU A 130 1.23 1.32 15.83
N CYS A 131 2.04 1.97 15.00
CA CYS A 131 1.64 2.48 13.69
C CYS A 131 2.29 1.67 12.57
N ILE A 132 1.48 1.01 11.74
CA ILE A 132 1.95 0.15 10.66
C ILE A 132 1.42 0.66 9.31
N LEU A 133 2.33 0.77 8.34
CA LEU A 133 2.00 1.03 6.94
C LEU A 133 1.88 -0.30 6.20
N VAL A 134 0.74 -0.55 5.54
CA VAL A 134 0.49 -1.78 4.76
C VAL A 134 0.03 -1.40 3.36
N THR A 135 0.88 -1.63 2.35
CA THR A 135 0.64 -1.12 0.99
C THR A 135 1.04 -2.11 -0.11
N ALA A 136 0.33 -2.04 -1.24
CA ALA A 136 0.72 -2.75 -2.45
C ALA A 136 1.96 -2.16 -3.12
N SER A 137 2.34 -0.96 -2.77
CA SER A 137 3.50 -0.25 -3.30
C SER A 137 4.83 -0.91 -2.92
N ILE A 138 5.90 -0.60 -3.68
CA ILE A 138 7.17 -1.31 -3.56
C ILE A 138 7.98 -0.81 -2.36
N ASP A 139 8.49 -1.75 -1.59
CA ASP A 139 9.23 -1.52 -0.35
C ASP A 139 10.45 -0.61 -0.52
N CYS A 140 11.14 -0.64 -1.65
CA CYS A 140 12.37 0.12 -1.88
C CYS A 140 12.21 1.64 -1.66
N TYR A 141 11.00 2.19 -1.81
CA TYR A 141 10.72 3.60 -1.52
C TYR A 141 9.75 3.81 -0.36
N VAL A 142 8.80 2.87 -0.13
CA VAL A 142 7.84 3.08 0.96
C VAL A 142 8.46 2.80 2.33
N GLU A 143 9.43 1.87 2.44
CA GLU A 143 10.09 1.58 3.71
C GLU A 143 10.93 2.77 4.21
N PRO A 144 11.88 3.33 3.43
CA PRO A 144 12.66 4.48 3.89
C PRO A 144 11.77 5.70 4.19
N TRP A 145 10.75 5.96 3.37
CA TRP A 145 9.81 7.04 3.62
C TRP A 145 8.97 6.79 4.88
N GLY A 146 8.36 5.62 5.02
CA GLY A 146 7.48 5.30 6.13
C GLY A 146 8.20 5.37 7.48
N ARG A 147 9.42 4.83 7.55
CA ARG A 147 10.25 4.96 8.76
C ARG A 147 10.59 6.41 9.07
N ARG A 148 10.91 7.21 8.06
CA ARG A 148 11.23 8.64 8.23
C ARG A 148 10.07 9.45 8.79
N VAL A 149 8.82 9.16 8.37
CA VAL A 149 7.63 9.86 8.88
C VAL A 149 7.11 9.28 10.20
N GLY A 150 7.64 8.11 10.62
CA GLY A 150 7.44 7.59 11.96
C GLY A 150 6.54 6.36 12.07
N PHE A 151 6.39 5.56 11.03
CA PHE A 151 5.82 4.24 11.15
C PHE A 151 6.77 3.28 11.87
N ASP A 152 6.24 2.48 12.79
CA ASP A 152 7.01 1.46 13.52
C ASP A 152 7.37 0.31 12.58
N LYS A 153 6.45 -0.05 11.66
CA LYS A 153 6.64 -1.09 10.64
C LYS A 153 6.06 -0.66 9.30
N VAL A 154 6.68 -1.18 8.23
CA VAL A 154 6.25 -0.93 6.84
C VAL A 154 6.19 -2.26 6.10
N LEU A 155 5.01 -2.61 5.62
CA LEU A 155 4.71 -3.84 4.89
C LEU A 155 4.35 -3.49 3.45
N GLY A 156 5.33 -3.54 2.57
CA GLY A 156 5.19 -3.27 1.14
C GLY A 156 5.29 -4.52 0.27
N SER A 157 5.20 -4.36 -1.03
CA SER A 157 5.52 -5.40 -2.00
C SER A 157 7.01 -5.38 -2.31
N ARG A 158 7.66 -6.55 -2.30
CA ARG A 158 9.10 -6.67 -2.58
C ARG A 158 9.36 -7.12 -4.00
N MET A 159 10.39 -6.55 -4.63
CA MET A 159 10.85 -7.06 -5.93
C MET A 159 11.70 -8.30 -5.74
N ALA A 160 11.43 -9.34 -6.56
CA ALA A 160 12.25 -10.54 -6.58
C ALA A 160 13.63 -10.25 -7.17
N VAL A 161 14.67 -10.78 -6.51
CA VAL A 161 16.08 -10.65 -6.90
C VAL A 161 16.62 -12.06 -7.22
N ASP A 162 17.54 -12.17 -8.15
CA ASP A 162 18.21 -13.43 -8.46
C ASP A 162 19.49 -13.62 -7.63
N GLY A 163 20.14 -14.78 -7.82
CA GLY A 163 21.39 -15.10 -7.10
C GLY A 163 22.60 -14.24 -7.48
N GLN A 164 22.45 -13.30 -8.42
CA GLN A 164 23.47 -12.35 -8.85
C GLN A 164 23.12 -10.91 -8.43
N ALA A 165 22.21 -10.76 -7.46
CA ALA A 165 21.70 -9.47 -6.99
C ALA A 165 21.11 -8.61 -8.12
N ARG A 166 20.34 -9.22 -9.06
CA ARG A 166 19.64 -8.52 -10.13
C ARG A 166 18.14 -8.69 -9.99
N VAL A 167 17.42 -7.59 -10.21
CA VAL A 167 15.95 -7.54 -10.19
C VAL A 167 15.37 -8.46 -11.28
N LYS A 168 14.53 -9.42 -10.89
CA LYS A 168 13.88 -10.36 -11.83
C LYS A 168 12.75 -9.71 -12.63
N GLY A 169 12.28 -8.53 -12.21
CA GLY A 169 11.17 -7.82 -12.85
C GLY A 169 9.78 -8.31 -12.43
N GLY A 170 9.69 -9.18 -11.43
CA GLY A 170 8.44 -9.61 -10.77
C GLY A 170 8.55 -9.40 -9.27
N LEU A 171 7.43 -9.53 -8.57
CA LEU A 171 7.41 -9.46 -7.10
C LEU A 171 7.86 -10.77 -6.47
N GLU A 172 8.39 -10.70 -5.26
CA GLU A 172 8.63 -11.83 -4.39
C GLU A 172 7.31 -12.25 -3.73
N GLY A 173 6.75 -13.37 -4.21
CA GLY A 173 5.44 -13.85 -3.75
C GLY A 173 4.28 -12.99 -4.25
N GLU A 174 3.18 -13.04 -3.50
CA GLU A 174 1.96 -12.29 -3.83
C GLU A 174 2.13 -10.78 -3.53
N PRO A 175 1.56 -9.91 -4.37
CA PRO A 175 1.54 -8.47 -4.07
C PRO A 175 0.81 -8.21 -2.74
N CYS A 176 1.23 -7.20 -2.00
CA CYS A 176 0.60 -6.79 -0.74
C CYS A 176 -0.73 -6.07 -1.01
N TRP A 177 -1.72 -6.81 -1.52
CA TRP A 177 -3.02 -6.31 -1.95
C TRP A 177 -4.16 -7.24 -1.52
N GLY A 178 -5.31 -6.71 -1.16
CA GLY A 178 -6.47 -7.50 -0.75
C GLY A 178 -6.20 -8.35 0.50
N GLU A 179 -6.50 -9.64 0.43
CA GLU A 179 -6.29 -10.62 1.51
C GLU A 179 -4.81 -10.68 1.96
N ALA A 180 -3.87 -10.51 1.03
CA ALA A 180 -2.44 -10.57 1.35
C ALA A 180 -2.00 -9.46 2.32
N LYS A 181 -2.69 -8.30 2.34
CA LYS A 181 -2.45 -7.25 3.33
C LYS A 181 -2.75 -7.75 4.76
N LEU A 182 -3.89 -8.40 4.95
CA LEU A 182 -4.30 -8.92 6.26
C LEU A 182 -3.39 -10.08 6.71
N ILE A 183 -3.02 -10.96 5.78
CA ILE A 183 -2.10 -12.08 6.06
C ILE A 183 -0.75 -11.53 6.53
N ARG A 184 -0.14 -10.60 5.78
CA ARG A 184 1.15 -9.99 6.15
C ARG A 184 1.10 -9.24 7.47
N LEU A 185 -0.01 -8.55 7.75
CA LEU A 185 -0.18 -7.88 9.04
C LEU A 185 -0.18 -8.90 10.17
N ARG A 186 -0.94 -10.00 10.06
CA ARG A 186 -0.97 -11.08 11.05
C ARG A 186 0.37 -11.80 11.22
N ASP A 187 1.08 -12.02 10.12
CA ASP A 187 2.41 -12.64 10.16
C ASP A 187 3.41 -11.75 10.92
N GLU A 188 3.24 -10.42 10.83
CA GLU A 188 4.14 -9.44 11.44
C GLU A 188 3.85 -9.17 12.92
N VAL A 189 2.56 -9.11 13.32
CA VAL A 189 2.16 -8.72 14.69
C VAL A 189 1.55 -9.85 15.50
N GLY A 190 1.27 -10.99 14.87
CA GLY A 190 0.55 -12.09 15.49
C GLY A 190 -0.98 -11.93 15.44
N PRO A 191 -1.71 -12.66 16.29
CA PRO A 191 -3.16 -12.60 16.35
C PRO A 191 -3.68 -11.20 16.68
N LEU A 192 -4.64 -10.69 15.90
CA LEU A 192 -5.16 -9.33 16.05
C LEU A 192 -6.11 -9.18 17.25
N GLU A 193 -6.62 -10.26 17.80
CA GLU A 193 -7.53 -10.30 18.95
C GLU A 193 -6.90 -9.72 20.24
N GLY A 194 -5.57 -9.55 20.24
CA GLY A 194 -4.82 -8.92 21.34
C GLY A 194 -4.72 -7.39 21.22
N TYR A 195 -5.29 -6.80 20.17
CA TYR A 195 -5.20 -5.38 19.86
C TYR A 195 -6.58 -4.74 19.70
N THR A 196 -6.66 -3.43 19.94
CA THR A 196 -7.71 -2.60 19.35
C THR A 196 -7.21 -2.12 17.98
N VAL A 197 -7.78 -2.63 16.91
CA VAL A 197 -7.30 -2.41 15.53
C VAL A 197 -8.05 -1.26 14.87
N VAL A 198 -7.31 -0.22 14.49
CA VAL A 198 -7.83 0.91 13.70
C VAL A 198 -7.23 0.85 12.30
N VAL A 199 -8.04 0.83 11.25
CA VAL A 199 -7.57 0.76 9.87
C VAL A 199 -8.01 1.99 9.09
N TYR A 200 -7.06 2.63 8.43
CA TYR A 200 -7.26 3.70 7.45
C TYR A 200 -6.99 3.15 6.06
N GLY A 201 -7.98 3.16 5.19
CA GLY A 201 -7.84 2.61 3.85
C GLY A 201 -8.86 3.13 2.88
N ASN A 202 -8.68 2.77 1.60
CA ASN A 202 -9.65 2.97 0.54
C ASN A 202 -9.99 1.61 -0.09
N GLU A 203 -11.15 1.50 -0.69
CA GLU A 203 -11.54 0.28 -1.41
C GLU A 203 -10.99 0.27 -2.84
N PRO A 204 -10.80 -0.92 -3.47
CA PRO A 204 -11.12 -2.29 -3.02
C PRO A 204 -9.94 -3.05 -2.37
N GLY A 205 -8.71 -2.51 -2.41
CA GLY A 205 -7.48 -3.19 -1.98
C GLY A 205 -7.40 -3.44 -0.48
N ASP A 206 -8.15 -2.68 0.33
CA ASP A 206 -8.09 -2.69 1.79
C ASP A 206 -9.28 -3.40 2.44
N LEU A 207 -10.20 -3.96 1.64
CA LEU A 207 -11.44 -4.52 2.16
C LEU A 207 -11.22 -5.58 3.23
N ALA A 208 -10.20 -6.43 3.06
CA ALA A 208 -9.87 -7.46 4.04
C ALA A 208 -9.38 -6.84 5.37
N LEU A 209 -8.54 -5.80 5.33
CA LEU A 209 -8.07 -5.08 6.51
C LEU A 209 -9.23 -4.35 7.20
N LEU A 210 -10.02 -3.58 6.42
CA LEU A 210 -11.15 -2.81 6.93
C LEU A 210 -12.22 -3.70 7.57
N SER A 211 -12.48 -4.89 7.00
CA SER A 211 -13.45 -5.85 7.54
C SER A 211 -12.97 -6.55 8.82
N GLY A 212 -11.66 -6.60 9.04
CA GLY A 212 -11.05 -7.21 10.24
C GLY A 212 -10.72 -6.18 11.33
N ALA A 213 -11.07 -4.90 11.16
CA ALA A 213 -10.77 -3.83 12.11
C ALA A 213 -11.90 -3.63 13.12
N ASP A 214 -11.55 -3.24 14.36
CA ASP A 214 -12.52 -2.73 15.34
C ASP A 214 -13.06 -1.36 14.92
N HIS A 215 -12.18 -0.54 14.31
CA HIS A 215 -12.51 0.79 13.79
C HIS A 215 -11.98 0.96 12.36
N ALA A 216 -12.88 0.87 11.39
CA ALA A 216 -12.58 1.09 9.97
C ALA A 216 -12.83 2.57 9.59
N VAL A 217 -11.82 3.23 9.02
CA VAL A 217 -11.89 4.61 8.55
C VAL A 217 -11.65 4.64 7.04
N LEU A 218 -12.72 4.86 6.28
CA LEU A 218 -12.63 5.01 4.83
C LEU A 218 -12.11 6.40 4.47
N VAL A 219 -10.98 6.43 3.79
CA VAL A 219 -10.37 7.64 3.24
C VAL A 219 -10.67 7.71 1.74
N ARG A 220 -11.17 8.85 1.25
CA ARG A 220 -11.41 9.06 -0.18
C ARG A 220 -10.39 10.03 -0.74
N ALA A 221 -9.73 9.63 -1.81
CA ALA A 221 -8.78 10.49 -2.49
C ALA A 221 -9.43 11.81 -2.93
N GLY A 222 -8.78 12.93 -2.60
CA GLY A 222 -9.28 14.28 -2.93
C GLY A 222 -10.24 14.90 -1.92
N ASP A 223 -10.76 14.13 -0.98
CA ASP A 223 -11.55 14.68 0.14
C ASP A 223 -10.62 15.19 1.26
N SER A 224 -11.18 16.03 2.15
CA SER A 224 -10.51 16.33 3.41
C SER A 224 -10.34 15.04 4.20
N TRP A 225 -9.19 14.87 4.87
CA TRP A 225 -8.92 13.69 5.70
C TRP A 225 -10.07 13.46 6.69
N PRO A 226 -10.67 12.26 6.74
CA PRO A 226 -11.81 12.00 7.62
C PRO A 226 -11.40 12.14 9.08
N ARG A 227 -12.19 12.92 9.83
CA ARG A 227 -12.00 13.00 11.28
C ARG A 227 -12.60 11.75 11.90
N MET A 228 -11.84 11.08 12.76
CA MET A 228 -12.42 10.08 13.63
C MET A 228 -13.57 10.69 14.44
N SER A 229 -14.65 9.93 14.62
CA SER A 229 -15.76 10.36 15.49
C SER A 229 -15.25 10.59 16.92
N ALA A 230 -15.94 11.46 17.65
CA ALA A 230 -15.60 11.72 19.06
C ALA A 230 -15.66 10.44 19.90
N GLU A 231 -16.61 9.54 19.58
CA GLU A 231 -16.78 8.26 20.25
C GLU A 231 -15.58 7.32 20.05
N VAL A 232 -15.08 7.19 18.80
CA VAL A 232 -13.87 6.39 18.53
C VAL A 232 -12.66 7.02 19.21
N ARG A 233 -12.52 8.34 19.17
CA ARG A 233 -11.42 9.03 19.89
C ARG A 233 -11.48 8.82 21.39
N SER A 234 -12.66 8.86 22.01
CA SER A 234 -12.87 8.61 23.44
C SER A 234 -12.51 7.17 23.78
N ALA A 235 -12.99 6.20 23.00
CA ALA A 235 -12.66 4.79 23.19
C ALA A 235 -11.15 4.52 23.12
N LEU A 236 -10.43 5.17 22.20
CA LEU A 236 -8.98 5.05 22.05
C LEU A 236 -8.17 5.87 23.07
N ASN A 237 -8.80 6.82 23.78
CA ASN A 237 -8.17 7.57 24.86
C ASN A 237 -8.25 6.84 26.21
N GLY A 238 -9.12 5.80 26.33
CA GLY A 238 -9.38 5.12 27.59
C GLY A 238 -10.25 5.93 28.56
N ASP A 239 -11.02 6.88 28.04
CA ASP A 239 -11.99 7.72 28.79
C ASP A 239 -13.34 7.02 28.93
#